data_e88298e6a278a36ce79482ec734e9795
#
_entry.id   e88298e6a278a36ce79482ec734e9795
#
_cell.length_a   1.000
_cell.length_b   1.000
_cell.length_c   1.000
_cell.angle_alpha   90.00
_cell.angle_beta   90.00
_cell.angle_gamma   90.00
#
_symmetry.space_group_name_H-M   'P 1'
#
loop_
_entity.id
_entity.type
_entity.pdbx_description
1 polymer ?
#
loop_
_entity_poly.entity_id
_entity_poly.type
_entity_poly.pdbx_seq_one_letter_code
_entity_poly.pdbx_strand_id
1 'polypeptide(L)'
;MLNLLAKDFKLIFGKGGSLSKRIISVLITILFVGAFVGIEVFLYTRILTNEQIKSVPNSIMALTNLFLFVISIIIIVSDLVNANKLFFNEKDIEQLSIHPVDEISIIFSKLIFLFFTHYALSFVTSFPLFVSYGIIYKKTMMFYYLGVFYPVLTFFFEVGVALIFVYPFWLLKKFLNKHVVVRFIVIAVVLFSFCFVYTYVLNIFIEIIIGGSFNRILVYVPDLVRLQRFEFPTNFIVQAMFANQKRYFFPFIAIGLGVFMLGCAIAVFAFNYVRNISVSKNNKQRVKPLKKSSVVMALIKKEFKMLTKNTEYSFSFLGLLVVQPLLAYLVVKALNTIFTTGVFAYYISVVPNFLPLMDVLLLMIFTVSINQGACQYIQMEKRTIKVMKTIPVSYKTQLLIKVGIPFVLSFVSFLITILVLVISGVISFITFVFALILVTILLVTYEIVSLKEELSIRNKKPRSTFVSNLYSYALPIVYFGVTAVLSFYSIPLVLAFVIGVVVLVGILIPNIIHIKKNMNSLFMDLDVIN
;
A
#
# COMPACT_ATOMS: atom_id res chain seq x y z
N MET A 1 -12.41 27.85 12.58
CA MET A 1 -12.57 26.41 12.64
C MET A 1 -12.94 25.79 11.29
N LEU A 2 -14.03 26.17 10.63
CA LEU A 2 -14.44 25.64 9.30
C LEU A 2 -13.38 25.79 8.23
N ASN A 3 -12.66 26.93 8.20
CA ASN A 3 -11.55 27.15 7.24
C ASN A 3 -10.35 26.22 7.48
N LEU A 4 -10.08 25.84 8.74
CA LEU A 4 -9.03 24.89 9.09
C LEU A 4 -9.41 23.47 8.64
N LEU A 5 -10.64 23.06 8.89
CA LEU A 5 -11.18 21.79 8.38
C LEU A 5 -11.12 21.74 6.84
N ALA A 6 -11.60 22.77 6.15
CA ALA A 6 -11.54 22.84 4.69
C ALA A 6 -10.10 22.76 4.15
N LYS A 7 -9.13 23.34 4.86
CA LYS A 7 -7.69 23.23 4.55
C LYS A 7 -7.21 21.78 4.71
N ASP A 8 -7.53 21.12 5.82
CA ASP A 8 -7.10 19.74 6.11
C ASP A 8 -7.72 18.76 5.10
N PHE A 9 -8.99 18.94 4.73
CA PHE A 9 -9.61 18.20 3.63
C PHE A 9 -8.93 18.43 2.28
N LYS A 10 -8.57 19.68 1.94
CA LYS A 10 -7.82 19.98 0.70
C LYS A 10 -6.41 19.42 0.69
N LEU A 11 -5.73 19.34 1.82
CA LEU A 11 -4.39 18.73 1.92
C LEU A 11 -4.40 17.24 1.60
N ILE A 12 -5.43 16.53 2.00
CA ILE A 12 -5.50 15.07 1.85
C ILE A 12 -6.22 14.68 0.56
N PHE A 13 -7.34 15.33 0.24
CA PHE A 13 -8.19 14.97 -0.92
C PHE A 13 -8.03 15.92 -2.12
N GLY A 14 -7.39 17.06 -1.94
CA GLY A 14 -7.35 18.18 -2.89
C GLY A 14 -6.33 18.06 -4.02
N LYS A 15 -5.80 16.89 -4.35
CA LYS A 15 -4.92 16.72 -5.52
C LYS A 15 -5.70 17.01 -6.80
N GLY A 16 -5.42 18.18 -7.41
CA GLY A 16 -6.07 18.68 -8.60
C GLY A 16 -5.95 17.72 -9.78
N GLY A 17 -7.08 17.22 -10.23
CA GLY A 17 -7.24 16.44 -11.45
C GLY A 17 -8.48 16.93 -12.22
N SER A 18 -8.57 16.65 -13.53
CA SER A 18 -9.80 16.87 -14.30
C SER A 18 -10.96 16.08 -13.67
N LEU A 19 -12.19 16.56 -13.86
CA LEU A 19 -13.39 15.93 -13.30
C LEU A 19 -13.48 14.43 -13.65
N SER A 20 -13.15 14.09 -14.90
CA SER A 20 -13.11 12.71 -15.39
C SER A 20 -12.13 11.82 -14.59
N LYS A 21 -10.94 12.32 -14.23
CA LYS A 21 -9.96 11.57 -13.44
C LYS A 21 -10.43 11.34 -12.00
N ARG A 22 -11.16 12.29 -11.43
CA ARG A 22 -11.76 12.12 -10.09
C ARG A 22 -12.86 11.07 -10.10
N ILE A 23 -13.75 11.10 -11.12
CA ILE A 23 -14.81 10.09 -11.28
C ILE A 23 -14.20 8.70 -11.42
N ILE A 24 -13.21 8.52 -12.30
CA ILE A 24 -12.54 7.24 -12.48
C ILE A 24 -11.87 6.75 -11.18
N SER A 25 -11.19 7.64 -10.46
CA SER A 25 -10.58 7.28 -9.16
C SER A 25 -11.63 6.83 -8.15
N VAL A 26 -12.77 7.53 -8.07
CA VAL A 26 -13.89 7.15 -7.18
C VAL A 26 -14.48 5.81 -7.58
N LEU A 27 -14.72 5.57 -8.87
CA LEU A 27 -15.23 4.29 -9.37
C LEU A 27 -14.29 3.12 -9.05
N ILE A 28 -12.98 3.30 -9.27
CA ILE A 28 -11.98 2.29 -8.90
C ILE A 28 -12.00 2.03 -7.39
N THR A 29 -12.08 3.08 -6.57
CA THR A 29 -12.14 2.93 -5.11
C THR A 29 -13.39 2.17 -4.69
N ILE A 30 -14.57 2.50 -5.25
CA ILE A 30 -15.83 1.79 -4.98
C ILE A 30 -15.71 0.32 -5.37
N LEU A 31 -15.09 0.01 -6.51
CA LEU A 31 -14.89 -1.37 -6.97
C LEU A 31 -13.99 -2.17 -6.01
N PHE A 32 -12.88 -1.58 -5.57
CA PHE A 32 -11.98 -2.22 -4.60
C PHE A 32 -12.65 -2.42 -3.24
N VAL A 33 -13.36 -1.41 -2.75
CA VAL A 33 -14.11 -1.50 -1.49
C VAL A 33 -15.21 -2.56 -1.60
N GLY A 34 -15.94 -2.59 -2.72
CA GLY A 34 -16.98 -3.59 -2.97
C GLY A 34 -16.42 -5.01 -3.03
N ALA A 35 -15.28 -5.21 -3.69
CA ALA A 35 -14.59 -6.50 -3.73
C ALA A 35 -14.12 -6.94 -2.34
N PHE A 36 -13.53 -6.03 -1.56
CA PHE A 36 -13.09 -6.30 -0.19
C PHE A 36 -14.26 -6.71 0.70
N VAL A 37 -15.34 -5.91 0.71
CA VAL A 37 -16.57 -6.21 1.45
C VAL A 37 -17.18 -7.54 1.02
N GLY A 38 -17.20 -7.82 -0.29
CA GLY A 38 -17.69 -9.10 -0.83
C GLY A 38 -16.90 -10.31 -0.32
N ILE A 39 -15.58 -10.22 -0.29
CA ILE A 39 -14.70 -11.26 0.24
C ILE A 39 -14.93 -11.44 1.75
N GLU A 40 -15.01 -10.35 2.50
CA GLU A 40 -15.24 -10.37 3.94
C GLU A 40 -16.58 -11.03 4.28
N VAL A 41 -17.66 -10.61 3.63
CA VAL A 41 -18.98 -11.20 3.79
C VAL A 41 -18.98 -12.70 3.44
N PHE A 42 -18.34 -13.07 2.33
CA PHE A 42 -18.24 -14.46 1.90
C PHE A 42 -17.54 -15.34 2.95
N LEU A 43 -16.38 -14.93 3.42
CA LEU A 43 -15.62 -15.68 4.41
C LEU A 43 -16.36 -15.79 5.74
N TYR A 44 -16.88 -14.68 6.21
CA TYR A 44 -17.55 -14.64 7.49
C TYR A 44 -18.86 -15.44 7.48
N THR A 45 -19.64 -15.39 6.40
CA THR A 45 -20.83 -16.22 6.24
C THR A 45 -20.49 -17.70 6.20
N ARG A 46 -19.41 -18.11 5.54
CA ARG A 46 -18.93 -19.51 5.55
C ARG A 46 -18.58 -19.99 6.95
N ILE A 47 -17.91 -19.16 7.75
CA ILE A 47 -17.59 -19.46 9.14
C ILE A 47 -18.89 -19.59 9.98
N LEU A 48 -19.82 -18.66 9.83
CA LEU A 48 -21.08 -18.65 10.58
C LEU A 48 -22.01 -19.82 10.23
N THR A 49 -21.92 -20.37 9.04
CA THR A 49 -22.78 -21.49 8.58
C THR A 49 -22.16 -22.86 8.84
N ASN A 50 -20.88 -22.95 9.16
CA ASN A 50 -20.20 -24.23 9.36
C ASN A 50 -20.64 -24.93 10.65
N GLU A 51 -21.17 -26.14 10.53
CA GLU A 51 -21.70 -26.90 11.67
C GLU A 51 -20.59 -27.40 12.63
N GLN A 52 -19.42 -27.71 12.10
CA GLN A 52 -18.28 -28.15 12.92
C GLN A 52 -17.79 -27.01 13.83
N ILE A 53 -17.77 -25.79 13.33
CA ILE A 53 -17.42 -24.61 14.16
C ILE A 53 -18.51 -24.38 15.22
N LYS A 54 -19.78 -24.50 14.87
CA LYS A 54 -20.92 -24.33 15.79
C LYS A 54 -20.92 -25.36 16.92
N SER A 55 -20.38 -26.56 16.69
CA SER A 55 -20.33 -27.62 17.72
C SER A 55 -19.41 -27.27 18.90
N VAL A 56 -18.46 -26.34 18.72
CA VAL A 56 -17.59 -25.87 19.80
C VAL A 56 -18.27 -24.69 20.54
N PRO A 57 -18.48 -24.79 21.86
CA PRO A 57 -19.13 -23.72 22.64
C PRO A 57 -18.38 -22.39 22.52
N ASN A 58 -19.12 -21.29 22.32
CA ASN A 58 -18.61 -19.92 22.18
C ASN A 58 -17.65 -19.66 21.00
N SER A 59 -17.47 -20.62 20.09
CA SER A 59 -16.56 -20.52 18.95
C SER A 59 -16.86 -19.32 18.04
N ILE A 60 -18.15 -19.13 17.72
CA ILE A 60 -18.59 -18.04 16.83
C ILE A 60 -18.32 -16.68 17.46
N MET A 61 -18.55 -16.54 18.78
CA MET A 61 -18.24 -15.30 19.49
C MET A 61 -16.72 -15.03 19.54
N ALA A 62 -15.92 -16.07 19.76
CA ALA A 62 -14.47 -15.95 19.77
C ALA A 62 -13.92 -15.55 18.39
N LEU A 63 -14.42 -16.17 17.32
CA LEU A 63 -14.02 -15.81 15.96
C LEU A 63 -14.49 -14.41 15.58
N THR A 64 -15.73 -14.03 15.90
CA THR A 64 -16.23 -12.67 15.67
C THR A 64 -15.37 -11.63 16.41
N ASN A 65 -15.01 -11.92 17.68
CA ASN A 65 -14.14 -11.05 18.45
C ASN A 65 -12.75 -10.93 17.81
N LEU A 66 -12.17 -12.03 17.39
CA LEU A 66 -10.88 -12.03 16.68
C LEU A 66 -10.91 -11.17 15.41
N PHE A 67 -11.96 -11.31 14.58
CA PHE A 67 -12.13 -10.47 13.39
C PHE A 67 -12.17 -8.99 13.73
N LEU A 68 -13.02 -8.60 14.68
CA LEU A 68 -13.15 -7.21 15.11
C LEU A 68 -11.87 -6.71 15.79
N PHE A 69 -11.15 -7.55 16.51
CA PHE A 69 -9.88 -7.20 17.14
C PHE A 69 -8.79 -6.92 16.10
N VAL A 70 -8.67 -7.77 15.06
CA VAL A 70 -7.74 -7.56 13.96
C VAL A 70 -8.09 -6.28 13.20
N ILE A 71 -9.37 -6.04 12.91
CA ILE A 71 -9.85 -4.79 12.29
C ILE A 71 -9.47 -3.59 13.15
N SER A 72 -9.70 -3.65 14.47
CA SER A 72 -9.36 -2.58 15.42
C SER A 72 -7.86 -2.26 15.39
N ILE A 73 -6.97 -3.27 15.36
CA ILE A 73 -5.52 -3.05 15.23
C ILE A 73 -5.18 -2.32 13.93
N ILE A 74 -5.77 -2.73 12.81
CA ILE A 74 -5.54 -2.09 11.50
C ILE A 74 -5.99 -0.63 11.53
N ILE A 75 -7.14 -0.35 12.14
CA ILE A 75 -7.69 1.00 12.28
C ILE A 75 -6.79 1.86 13.17
N ILE A 76 -6.35 1.35 14.34
CA ILE A 76 -5.42 2.05 15.23
C ILE A 76 -4.14 2.46 14.50
N VAL A 77 -3.56 1.54 13.71
CA VAL A 77 -2.36 1.83 12.91
C VAL A 77 -2.64 2.91 11.84
N SER A 78 -3.77 2.83 11.17
CA SER A 78 -4.22 3.84 10.19
C SER A 78 -4.39 5.21 10.84
N ASP A 79 -5.08 5.27 11.98
CA ASP A 79 -5.33 6.49 12.74
C ASP A 79 -4.02 7.10 13.28
N LEU A 80 -3.07 6.26 13.74
CA LEU A 80 -1.74 6.69 14.15
C LEU A 80 -0.97 7.38 13.02
N VAL A 81 -1.01 6.80 11.82
CA VAL A 81 -0.35 7.38 10.63
C VAL A 81 -1.03 8.69 10.24
N ASN A 82 -2.36 8.74 10.26
CA ASN A 82 -3.13 9.95 9.93
C ASN A 82 -2.92 11.04 10.99
N ALA A 83 -2.96 10.69 12.28
CA ALA A 83 -2.68 11.62 13.36
C ALA A 83 -1.26 12.20 13.24
N ASN A 84 -0.26 11.37 12.96
CA ASN A 84 1.11 11.85 12.76
C ASN A 84 1.23 12.84 11.59
N LYS A 85 0.55 12.60 10.47
CA LYS A 85 0.52 13.52 9.32
C LYS A 85 -0.18 14.84 9.67
N LEU A 86 -1.23 14.80 10.47
CA LEU A 86 -2.02 15.97 10.84
C LEU A 86 -1.34 16.81 11.92
N PHE A 87 -0.82 16.17 12.98
CA PHE A 87 -0.26 16.89 14.13
C PHE A 87 1.19 17.32 13.94
N PHE A 88 2.01 16.54 13.20
CA PHE A 88 3.46 16.76 13.10
C PHE A 88 3.98 17.04 11.70
N ASN A 89 3.16 17.66 10.85
CA ASN A 89 3.63 18.20 9.58
C ASN A 89 4.38 19.51 9.81
N GLU A 90 5.71 19.50 9.68
CA GLU A 90 6.57 20.66 9.93
C GLU A 90 6.10 21.92 9.18
N LYS A 91 5.71 21.78 7.90
CA LYS A 91 5.23 22.91 7.09
C LYS A 91 3.91 23.50 7.58
N ASP A 92 3.00 22.63 8.04
CA ASP A 92 1.71 23.04 8.57
C ASP A 92 1.88 23.76 9.92
N ILE A 93 2.77 23.26 10.78
CA ILE A 93 3.10 23.88 12.06
C ILE A 93 3.73 25.26 11.85
N GLU A 94 4.70 25.40 10.93
CA GLU A 94 5.31 26.69 10.59
C GLU A 94 4.26 27.71 10.08
N GLN A 95 3.36 27.29 9.20
CA GLN A 95 2.30 28.17 8.70
C GLN A 95 1.31 28.56 9.79
N LEU A 96 0.87 27.61 10.62
CA LEU A 96 -0.07 27.89 11.70
C LEU A 96 0.54 28.73 12.83
N SER A 97 1.87 28.71 13.03
CA SER A 97 2.55 29.55 14.03
C SER A 97 2.57 31.04 13.68
N ILE A 98 2.40 31.38 12.39
CA ILE A 98 2.37 32.77 11.91
C ILE A 98 0.96 33.38 12.06
N HIS A 99 -0.08 32.54 12.06
CA HIS A 99 -1.45 33.00 12.15
C HIS A 99 -1.92 33.07 13.62
N PRO A 100 -2.68 34.10 14.03
CA PRO A 100 -3.24 34.22 15.38
C PRO A 100 -4.45 33.28 15.55
N VAL A 101 -4.19 31.97 15.52
CA VAL A 101 -5.22 30.95 15.68
C VAL A 101 -5.02 30.28 17.04
N ASP A 102 -6.11 30.13 17.79
CA ASP A 102 -6.13 29.46 19.06
C ASP A 102 -5.75 27.97 18.95
N GLU A 103 -4.88 27.51 19.83
CA GLU A 103 -4.36 26.13 19.83
C GLU A 103 -5.46 25.08 19.97
N ILE A 104 -6.46 25.37 20.80
CA ILE A 104 -7.61 24.49 21.02
C ILE A 104 -8.38 24.30 19.70
N SER A 105 -8.60 25.37 18.95
CA SER A 105 -9.28 25.32 17.65
C SER A 105 -8.51 24.51 16.60
N ILE A 106 -7.16 24.57 16.64
CA ILE A 106 -6.32 23.77 15.74
C ILE A 106 -6.47 22.28 16.07
N ILE A 107 -6.33 21.92 17.34
CA ILE A 107 -6.40 20.53 17.79
C ILE A 107 -7.78 19.95 17.53
N PHE A 108 -8.83 20.70 17.85
CA PHE A 108 -10.21 20.26 17.66
C PHE A 108 -10.55 20.04 16.18
N SER A 109 -10.07 20.91 15.28
CA SER A 109 -10.19 20.73 13.83
C SER A 109 -9.55 19.40 13.37
N LYS A 110 -8.34 19.10 13.86
CA LYS A 110 -7.62 17.86 13.53
C LYS A 110 -8.33 16.61 14.09
N LEU A 111 -8.92 16.69 15.28
CA LEU A 111 -9.71 15.60 15.88
C LEU A 111 -10.99 15.32 15.09
N ILE A 112 -11.70 16.36 14.64
CA ILE A 112 -12.88 16.20 13.77
C ILE A 112 -12.51 15.52 12.46
N PHE A 113 -11.38 15.91 11.86
CA PHE A 113 -10.90 15.26 10.65
C PHE A 113 -10.57 13.77 10.87
N LEU A 114 -9.89 13.45 11.99
CA LEU A 114 -9.64 12.06 12.39
C LEU A 114 -10.93 11.28 12.61
N PHE A 115 -11.96 11.90 13.18
CA PHE A 115 -13.27 11.27 13.34
C PHE A 115 -13.87 10.84 12.00
N PHE A 116 -13.87 11.71 10.99
CA PHE A 116 -14.41 11.36 9.69
C PHE A 116 -13.62 10.25 8.98
N THR A 117 -12.29 10.29 9.05
CA THR A 117 -11.45 9.24 8.44
C THR A 117 -11.57 7.90 9.15
N HIS A 118 -11.62 7.93 10.47
CA HIS A 118 -11.86 6.75 11.32
C HIS A 118 -13.24 6.14 11.03
N TYR A 119 -14.30 6.97 11.07
CA TYR A 119 -15.66 6.50 10.84
C TYR A 119 -15.81 5.84 9.47
N ALA A 120 -15.27 6.45 8.41
CA ALA A 120 -15.34 5.89 7.06
C ALA A 120 -14.65 4.53 6.97
N LEU A 121 -13.43 4.40 7.51
CA LEU A 121 -12.67 3.16 7.48
C LEU A 121 -13.32 2.07 8.36
N SER A 122 -13.67 2.41 9.61
CA SER A 122 -14.27 1.50 10.56
C SER A 122 -15.65 1.00 10.09
N PHE A 123 -16.46 1.88 9.47
CA PHE A 123 -17.74 1.50 8.91
C PHE A 123 -17.60 0.50 7.76
N VAL A 124 -16.71 0.75 6.82
CA VAL A 124 -16.47 -0.13 5.66
C VAL A 124 -15.99 -1.51 6.09
N THR A 125 -15.18 -1.60 7.13
CA THR A 125 -14.59 -2.87 7.57
C THR A 125 -15.42 -3.63 8.61
N SER A 126 -16.19 -2.97 9.45
CA SER A 126 -16.95 -3.64 10.52
C SER A 126 -18.42 -3.89 10.16
N PHE A 127 -19.07 -2.95 9.46
CA PHE A 127 -20.49 -3.06 9.16
C PHE A 127 -20.88 -4.33 8.36
N PRO A 128 -20.08 -4.82 7.40
CA PRO A 128 -20.34 -6.08 6.71
C PRO A 128 -20.46 -7.29 7.64
N LEU A 129 -19.68 -7.33 8.72
CA LEU A 129 -19.77 -8.39 9.73
C LEU A 129 -21.10 -8.34 10.49
N PHE A 130 -21.58 -7.13 10.85
CA PHE A 130 -22.89 -6.97 11.45
C PHE A 130 -24.01 -7.42 10.53
N VAL A 131 -23.93 -7.06 9.22
CA VAL A 131 -24.95 -7.48 8.24
C VAL A 131 -24.97 -8.99 8.11
N SER A 132 -23.81 -9.62 7.92
CA SER A 132 -23.71 -11.07 7.75
C SER A 132 -24.22 -11.83 8.98
N TYR A 133 -23.82 -11.40 10.18
CA TYR A 133 -24.29 -12.00 11.43
C TYR A 133 -25.79 -11.81 11.63
N GLY A 134 -26.27 -10.58 11.37
CA GLY A 134 -27.69 -10.23 11.53
C GLY A 134 -28.61 -11.04 10.64
N ILE A 135 -28.23 -11.26 9.38
CA ILE A 135 -29.00 -12.08 8.42
C ILE A 135 -29.04 -13.54 8.87
N ILE A 136 -27.91 -14.14 9.22
CA ILE A 136 -27.81 -15.57 9.56
C ILE A 136 -28.57 -15.86 10.90
N TYR A 137 -28.39 -15.00 11.88
CA TYR A 137 -29.02 -15.17 13.20
C TYR A 137 -30.38 -14.42 13.35
N LYS A 138 -30.94 -13.90 12.24
CA LYS A 138 -32.26 -13.23 12.19
C LYS A 138 -32.41 -12.17 13.30
N LYS A 139 -31.39 -11.32 13.45
CA LYS A 139 -31.38 -10.26 14.47
C LYS A 139 -32.41 -9.15 14.12
N THR A 140 -32.85 -8.42 15.13
CA THR A 140 -33.76 -7.28 14.98
C THR A 140 -33.09 -6.09 14.33
N MET A 141 -33.88 -5.16 13.77
CA MET A 141 -33.34 -3.91 13.15
C MET A 141 -32.43 -3.11 14.09
N MET A 142 -32.69 -3.16 15.40
CA MET A 142 -31.85 -2.49 16.41
C MET A 142 -30.41 -2.96 16.37
N PHE A 143 -30.13 -4.21 16.00
CA PHE A 143 -28.78 -4.74 15.86
C PHE A 143 -28.02 -4.07 14.71
N TYR A 144 -28.69 -3.80 13.59
CA TYR A 144 -28.08 -3.12 12.45
C TYR A 144 -27.81 -1.63 12.75
N TYR A 145 -28.71 -0.97 13.48
CA TYR A 145 -28.44 0.40 13.96
C TYR A 145 -27.21 0.44 14.88
N LEU A 146 -27.07 -0.52 15.78
CA LEU A 146 -25.85 -0.62 16.60
C LEU A 146 -24.59 -0.83 15.74
N GLY A 147 -24.68 -1.59 14.65
CA GLY A 147 -23.59 -1.73 13.69
C GLY A 147 -23.18 -0.41 13.01
N VAL A 148 -24.16 0.46 12.70
CA VAL A 148 -23.87 1.81 12.16
C VAL A 148 -23.20 2.70 13.22
N PHE A 149 -23.58 2.56 14.50
CA PHE A 149 -22.99 3.32 15.60
C PHE A 149 -21.66 2.73 16.12
N TYR A 150 -21.32 1.51 15.74
CA TYR A 150 -20.08 0.85 16.16
C TYR A 150 -18.83 1.71 15.93
N PRO A 151 -18.61 2.34 14.75
CA PRO A 151 -17.46 3.20 14.52
C PRO A 151 -17.37 4.41 15.46
N VAL A 152 -18.52 4.95 15.89
CA VAL A 152 -18.55 6.06 16.86
C VAL A 152 -18.10 5.60 18.24
N LEU A 153 -18.49 4.40 18.63
CA LEU A 153 -18.15 3.83 19.93
C LEU A 153 -16.67 3.45 20.00
N THR A 154 -16.14 2.85 18.94
CA THR A 154 -14.72 2.45 18.88
C THR A 154 -13.79 3.64 18.70
N PHE A 155 -14.26 4.76 18.13
CA PHE A 155 -13.48 5.97 17.95
C PHE A 155 -12.74 6.41 19.23
N PHE A 156 -13.44 6.45 20.35
CA PHE A 156 -12.82 6.91 21.59
C PHE A 156 -11.67 6.04 22.06
N PHE A 157 -11.77 4.73 21.87
CA PHE A 157 -10.68 3.83 22.22
C PHE A 157 -9.55 3.84 21.17
N GLU A 158 -9.90 3.60 19.90
CA GLU A 158 -8.93 3.38 18.82
C GLU A 158 -8.12 4.65 18.51
N VAL A 159 -8.79 5.79 18.37
CA VAL A 159 -8.11 7.07 18.20
C VAL A 159 -7.39 7.49 19.49
N GLY A 160 -7.94 7.22 20.66
CA GLY A 160 -7.28 7.47 21.94
C GLY A 160 -5.91 6.75 22.02
N VAL A 161 -5.87 5.46 21.68
CA VAL A 161 -4.62 4.68 21.60
C VAL A 161 -3.68 5.28 20.55
N ALA A 162 -4.18 5.60 19.35
CA ALA A 162 -3.38 6.22 18.30
C ALA A 162 -2.74 7.54 18.75
N LEU A 163 -3.47 8.39 19.50
CA LEU A 163 -2.97 9.65 20.02
C LEU A 163 -1.91 9.46 21.12
N ILE A 164 -2.01 8.43 21.96
CA ILE A 164 -0.97 8.10 22.95
C ILE A 164 0.35 7.78 22.23
N PHE A 165 0.28 7.00 21.16
CA PHE A 165 1.48 6.58 20.43
C PHE A 165 1.95 7.58 19.36
N VAL A 166 1.24 8.67 19.10
CA VAL A 166 1.59 9.62 18.03
C VAL A 166 2.95 10.29 18.23
N TYR A 167 3.29 10.66 19.47
CA TYR A 167 4.58 11.28 19.78
C TYR A 167 5.75 10.28 19.73
N PRO A 168 5.70 9.11 20.37
CA PRO A 168 6.70 8.06 20.18
C PRO A 168 6.92 7.69 18.70
N PHE A 169 5.85 7.62 17.92
CA PHE A 169 5.94 7.32 16.48
C PHE A 169 6.65 8.45 15.70
N TRP A 170 6.37 9.72 16.03
CA TRP A 170 7.09 10.85 15.46
C TRP A 170 8.58 10.83 15.80
N LEU A 171 8.94 10.52 17.06
CA LEU A 171 10.34 10.37 17.47
C LEU A 171 11.03 9.24 16.70
N LEU A 172 10.38 8.09 16.59
CA LEU A 172 10.85 6.95 15.79
C LEU A 172 11.09 7.35 14.34
N LYS A 173 10.13 8.02 13.71
CA LYS A 173 10.25 8.52 12.34
C LYS A 173 11.42 9.49 12.18
N LYS A 174 11.61 10.41 13.13
CA LYS A 174 12.73 11.36 13.14
C LYS A 174 14.08 10.65 13.31
N PHE A 175 14.16 9.66 14.17
CA PHE A 175 15.33 8.80 14.35
C PHE A 175 15.66 8.00 13.08
N LEU A 176 14.68 7.33 12.50
CA LEU A 176 14.84 6.57 11.26
C LEU A 176 15.26 7.47 10.08
N ASN A 177 14.75 8.69 10.02
CA ASN A 177 15.15 9.66 8.99
C ASN A 177 16.63 10.08 9.11
N LYS A 178 17.17 10.07 10.34
CA LYS A 178 18.60 10.39 10.59
C LYS A 178 19.51 9.21 10.27
N HIS A 179 19.07 7.97 10.49
CA HIS A 179 19.87 6.74 10.35
C HIS A 179 19.35 5.87 9.19
N VAL A 180 19.89 6.09 7.98
CA VAL A 180 19.43 5.41 6.76
C VAL A 180 19.52 3.89 6.86
N VAL A 181 20.63 3.34 7.36
CA VAL A 181 20.84 1.89 7.48
C VAL A 181 19.82 1.27 8.44
N VAL A 182 19.63 1.86 9.62
CA VAL A 182 18.64 1.36 10.62
C VAL A 182 17.23 1.39 10.01
N ARG A 183 16.91 2.44 9.27
CA ARG A 183 15.62 2.55 8.57
C ARG A 183 15.40 1.37 7.61
N PHE A 184 16.39 1.00 6.79
CA PHE A 184 16.27 -0.13 5.88
C PHE A 184 16.07 -1.46 6.63
N ILE A 185 16.82 -1.68 7.70
CA ILE A 185 16.66 -2.88 8.53
C ILE A 185 15.25 -2.94 9.11
N VAL A 186 14.74 -1.85 9.69
CA VAL A 186 13.39 -1.80 10.26
C VAL A 186 12.32 -2.03 9.19
N ILE A 187 12.44 -1.38 8.02
CA ILE A 187 11.51 -1.60 6.90
C ILE A 187 11.53 -3.06 6.45
N ALA A 188 12.71 -3.66 6.29
CA ALA A 188 12.85 -5.05 5.89
C ALA A 188 12.19 -5.98 6.92
N VAL A 189 12.48 -5.82 8.22
CA VAL A 189 11.89 -6.63 9.28
C VAL A 189 10.36 -6.52 9.29
N VAL A 190 9.81 -5.30 9.22
CA VAL A 190 8.35 -5.09 9.19
C VAL A 190 7.71 -5.75 7.97
N LEU A 191 8.32 -5.61 6.79
CA LEU A 191 7.80 -6.19 5.56
C LEU A 191 7.91 -7.73 5.56
N PHE A 192 9.02 -8.30 6.05
CA PHE A 192 9.14 -9.75 6.19
C PHE A 192 8.12 -10.31 7.18
N SER A 193 7.91 -9.63 8.33
CA SER A 193 6.88 -10.01 9.30
C SER A 193 5.48 -9.97 8.67
N PHE A 194 5.18 -8.92 7.91
CA PHE A 194 3.91 -8.81 7.17
C PHE A 194 3.74 -9.94 6.16
N CYS A 195 4.77 -10.26 5.38
CA CYS A 195 4.73 -11.37 4.43
C CYS A 195 4.51 -12.73 5.13
N PHE A 196 5.13 -12.93 6.28
CA PHE A 196 4.94 -14.16 7.06
C PHE A 196 3.49 -14.32 7.52
N VAL A 197 2.91 -13.26 8.09
CA VAL A 197 1.49 -13.25 8.50
C VAL A 197 0.57 -13.44 7.28
N TYR A 198 0.85 -12.73 6.20
CA TYR A 198 0.09 -12.85 4.95
C TYR A 198 0.09 -14.27 4.39
N THR A 199 1.24 -14.96 4.41
CA THR A 199 1.34 -16.36 3.98
C THR A 199 0.43 -17.28 4.81
N TYR A 200 0.45 -17.08 6.11
CA TYR A 200 -0.35 -17.89 7.02
C TYR A 200 -1.87 -17.67 6.76
N VAL A 201 -2.28 -16.41 6.63
CA VAL A 201 -3.66 -16.04 6.30
C VAL A 201 -4.09 -16.58 4.93
N LEU A 202 -3.22 -16.48 3.92
CA LEU A 202 -3.50 -17.02 2.59
C LEU A 202 -3.69 -18.54 2.60
N ASN A 203 -2.86 -19.28 3.33
CA ASN A 203 -3.00 -20.73 3.41
C ASN A 203 -4.35 -21.13 4.03
N ILE A 204 -4.79 -20.43 5.08
CA ILE A 204 -6.12 -20.64 5.66
C ILE A 204 -7.21 -20.31 4.63
N PHE A 205 -7.07 -19.21 3.90
CA PHE A 205 -8.02 -18.77 2.88
C PHE A 205 -8.17 -19.79 1.75
N ILE A 206 -7.04 -20.34 1.27
CA ILE A 206 -7.01 -21.38 0.23
C ILE A 206 -7.74 -22.63 0.72
N GLU A 207 -7.50 -23.06 1.95
CA GLU A 207 -8.14 -24.24 2.55
C GLU A 207 -9.67 -24.07 2.65
N ILE A 208 -10.14 -22.88 3.01
CA ILE A 208 -11.58 -22.56 3.08
C ILE A 208 -12.22 -22.56 1.69
N ILE A 209 -11.56 -21.94 0.70
CA ILE A 209 -12.13 -21.79 -0.65
C ILE A 209 -12.13 -23.12 -1.40
N ILE A 210 -11.01 -23.84 -1.39
CA ILE A 210 -10.81 -25.04 -2.21
C ILE A 210 -11.34 -26.29 -1.50
N GLY A 211 -10.96 -26.46 -0.24
CA GLY A 211 -11.29 -27.67 0.53
C GLY A 211 -12.70 -27.65 1.13
N GLY A 212 -13.33 -26.48 1.23
CA GLY A 212 -14.56 -26.33 2.01
C GLY A 212 -14.40 -26.77 3.47
N SER A 213 -13.14 -27.04 3.87
CA SER A 213 -12.78 -27.57 5.18
C SER A 213 -12.20 -26.46 6.06
N PHE A 214 -12.57 -26.51 7.32
CA PHE A 214 -12.08 -25.56 8.33
C PHE A 214 -11.10 -26.23 9.29
N ASN A 215 -10.46 -27.33 8.87
CA ASN A 215 -9.67 -28.19 9.75
C ASN A 215 -8.59 -27.43 10.53
N ARG A 216 -7.86 -26.50 9.87
CA ARG A 216 -6.85 -25.69 10.57
C ARG A 216 -7.46 -24.72 11.56
N ILE A 217 -8.60 -24.10 11.22
CA ILE A 217 -9.29 -23.20 12.12
C ILE A 217 -9.81 -23.97 13.33
N LEU A 218 -10.42 -25.15 13.10
CA LEU A 218 -10.97 -25.99 14.15
C LEU A 218 -9.94 -26.38 15.21
N VAL A 219 -8.70 -26.65 14.82
CA VAL A 219 -7.61 -26.96 15.76
C VAL A 219 -7.36 -25.80 16.74
N TYR A 220 -7.47 -24.55 16.26
CA TYR A 220 -7.16 -23.36 17.05
C TYR A 220 -8.39 -22.76 17.76
N VAL A 221 -9.61 -23.17 17.41
CA VAL A 221 -10.83 -22.61 18.01
C VAL A 221 -10.87 -22.71 19.54
N PRO A 222 -10.48 -23.82 20.18
CA PRO A 222 -10.45 -23.90 21.64
C PRO A 222 -9.49 -22.89 22.28
N ASP A 223 -8.33 -22.67 21.65
CA ASP A 223 -7.36 -21.69 22.12
C ASP A 223 -7.85 -20.26 21.89
N LEU A 224 -8.53 -19.98 20.77
CA LEU A 224 -9.15 -18.68 20.50
C LEU A 224 -10.22 -18.36 21.54
N VAL A 225 -11.03 -19.34 21.95
CA VAL A 225 -12.01 -19.14 23.02
C VAL A 225 -11.34 -18.77 24.35
N ARG A 226 -10.16 -19.36 24.64
CA ARG A 226 -9.37 -18.98 25.82
C ARG A 226 -8.78 -17.59 25.70
N LEU A 227 -8.24 -17.23 24.50
CA LEU A 227 -7.60 -15.97 24.20
C LEU A 227 -8.60 -14.80 24.14
N GLN A 228 -9.90 -15.05 23.90
CA GLN A 228 -10.93 -14.02 23.81
C GLN A 228 -10.89 -13.04 25.00
N ARG A 229 -10.49 -13.50 26.19
CA ARG A 229 -10.40 -12.66 27.40
C ARG A 229 -9.30 -11.60 27.30
N PHE A 230 -8.27 -11.84 26.48
CA PHE A 230 -7.13 -10.94 26.29
C PHE A 230 -7.33 -9.97 25.11
N GLU A 231 -8.34 -10.22 24.26
CA GLU A 231 -8.68 -9.35 23.13
C GLU A 231 -9.47 -8.12 23.61
N PHE A 232 -8.83 -7.37 24.47
CA PHE A 232 -9.38 -6.18 25.11
C PHE A 232 -9.20 -4.95 24.19
N PRO A 233 -10.17 -4.02 24.08
CA PRO A 233 -11.48 -4.02 24.72
C PRO A 233 -12.60 -4.58 23.80
N THR A 234 -12.27 -5.11 22.61
CA THR A 234 -13.23 -5.60 21.62
C THR A 234 -14.13 -6.70 22.21
N ASN A 235 -13.60 -7.51 23.11
CA ASN A 235 -14.38 -8.52 23.82
C ASN A 235 -15.63 -7.92 24.51
N PHE A 236 -15.51 -6.75 25.14
CA PHE A 236 -16.66 -6.13 25.83
C PHE A 236 -17.74 -5.70 24.84
N ILE A 237 -17.36 -5.09 23.70
CA ILE A 237 -18.35 -4.65 22.73
C ILE A 237 -18.99 -5.82 21.99
N VAL A 238 -18.24 -6.91 21.74
CA VAL A 238 -18.78 -8.14 21.16
C VAL A 238 -19.78 -8.78 22.10
N GLN A 239 -19.47 -8.92 23.39
CA GLN A 239 -20.42 -9.45 24.37
C GLN A 239 -21.65 -8.56 24.53
N ALA A 240 -21.49 -7.24 24.49
CA ALA A 240 -22.58 -6.30 24.57
C ALA A 240 -23.54 -6.38 23.38
N MET A 241 -23.01 -6.42 22.15
CA MET A 241 -23.77 -6.32 20.91
C MET A 241 -24.22 -7.68 20.36
N PHE A 242 -23.31 -8.65 20.28
CA PHE A 242 -23.59 -9.95 19.65
C PHE A 242 -24.20 -10.96 20.64
N ALA A 243 -23.72 -10.97 21.90
CA ALA A 243 -24.28 -11.82 22.96
C ALA A 243 -25.41 -11.16 23.75
N ASN A 244 -25.78 -9.91 23.42
CA ASN A 244 -26.85 -9.12 24.09
C ASN A 244 -26.62 -8.94 25.59
N GLN A 245 -25.40 -8.92 26.07
CA GLN A 245 -25.05 -8.74 27.48
C GLN A 245 -24.77 -7.25 27.78
N LYS A 246 -25.79 -6.45 27.94
CA LYS A 246 -25.75 -4.98 28.09
C LYS A 246 -24.82 -4.49 29.21
N ARG A 247 -24.49 -5.30 30.20
CA ARG A 247 -23.57 -4.97 31.30
C ARG A 247 -22.17 -4.61 30.86
N TYR A 248 -21.72 -5.09 29.69
CA TYR A 248 -20.39 -4.82 29.16
C TYR A 248 -20.28 -3.51 28.35
N PHE A 249 -21.41 -2.88 28.06
CA PHE A 249 -21.45 -1.64 27.29
C PHE A 249 -20.87 -0.46 28.05
N PHE A 250 -21.22 -0.32 29.32
CA PHE A 250 -20.73 0.76 30.16
C PHE A 250 -19.20 0.71 30.39
N PRO A 251 -18.61 -0.44 30.81
CA PRO A 251 -17.14 -0.54 30.91
C PRO A 251 -16.41 -0.22 29.61
N PHE A 252 -16.94 -0.65 28.47
CA PHE A 252 -16.34 -0.34 27.17
C PHE A 252 -16.27 1.17 26.91
N ILE A 253 -17.38 1.89 27.11
CA ILE A 253 -17.44 3.35 26.93
C ILE A 253 -16.52 4.07 27.94
N ALA A 254 -16.56 3.68 29.21
CA ALA A 254 -15.75 4.31 30.26
C ALA A 254 -14.26 4.19 29.97
N ILE A 255 -13.79 3.02 29.54
CA ILE A 255 -12.40 2.79 29.17
C ILE A 255 -12.05 3.58 27.90
N GLY A 256 -12.91 3.55 26.88
CA GLY A 256 -12.71 4.29 25.64
C GLY A 256 -12.54 5.79 25.91
N LEU A 257 -13.43 6.39 26.70
CA LEU A 257 -13.33 7.81 27.09
C LEU A 257 -12.08 8.09 27.91
N GLY A 258 -11.70 7.24 28.84
CA GLY A 258 -10.49 7.38 29.64
C GLY A 258 -9.22 7.38 28.77
N VAL A 259 -9.11 6.43 27.85
CA VAL A 259 -8.00 6.34 26.90
C VAL A 259 -7.96 7.54 25.95
N PHE A 260 -9.12 8.00 25.49
CA PHE A 260 -9.23 9.17 24.62
C PHE A 260 -8.75 10.45 25.31
N MET A 261 -9.18 10.68 26.55
CA MET A 261 -8.77 11.86 27.35
C MET A 261 -7.26 11.86 27.58
N LEU A 262 -6.68 10.70 27.92
CA LEU A 262 -5.23 10.55 28.06
C LEU A 262 -4.51 10.80 26.73
N GLY A 263 -5.03 10.25 25.62
CA GLY A 263 -4.48 10.46 24.30
C GLY A 263 -4.52 11.91 23.86
N CYS A 264 -5.62 12.61 24.08
CA CYS A 264 -5.73 14.04 23.81
C CYS A 264 -4.73 14.87 24.64
N ALA A 265 -4.58 14.60 25.93
CA ALA A 265 -3.63 15.30 26.78
C ALA A 265 -2.18 15.12 26.27
N ILE A 266 -1.79 13.89 25.90
CA ILE A 266 -0.47 13.61 25.35
C ILE A 266 -0.28 14.29 23.98
N ALA A 267 -1.28 14.26 23.11
CA ALA A 267 -1.22 14.88 21.79
C ALA A 267 -1.07 16.41 21.86
N VAL A 268 -1.80 17.06 22.78
CA VAL A 268 -1.68 18.51 23.05
C VAL A 268 -0.29 18.85 23.54
N PHE A 269 0.20 18.14 24.54
CA PHE A 269 1.56 18.33 25.07
C PHE A 269 2.62 18.16 23.98
N ALA A 270 2.52 17.08 23.22
CA ALA A 270 3.46 16.78 22.14
C ALA A 270 3.42 17.82 21.00
N PHE A 271 2.23 18.30 20.63
CA PHE A 271 2.06 19.33 19.61
C PHE A 271 2.76 20.62 20.02
N ASN A 272 2.54 21.09 21.25
CA ASN A 272 3.17 22.31 21.78
C ASN A 272 4.69 22.17 21.88
N TYR A 273 5.17 21.01 22.31
CA TYR A 273 6.61 20.73 22.37
C TYR A 273 7.27 20.78 20.99
N VAL A 274 6.66 20.14 19.99
CA VAL A 274 7.20 20.12 18.62
C VAL A 274 7.12 21.50 17.97
N ARG A 275 6.04 22.27 18.19
CA ARG A 275 5.89 23.65 17.73
C ARG A 275 7.03 24.53 18.26
N ASN A 276 7.32 24.48 19.54
CA ASN A 276 8.41 25.27 20.14
C ASN A 276 9.79 24.92 19.57
N ILE A 277 10.06 23.64 19.31
CA ILE A 277 11.32 23.21 18.68
C ILE A 277 11.41 23.67 17.21
N SER A 278 10.33 23.63 16.45
CA SER A 278 10.34 24.03 15.04
C SER A 278 10.62 25.51 14.85
N VAL A 279 10.09 26.36 15.74
CA VAL A 279 10.33 27.81 15.74
C VAL A 279 11.77 28.16 16.16
N SER A 280 12.39 27.37 17.07
CA SER A 280 13.73 27.68 17.59
C SER A 280 14.89 27.16 16.72
N LYS A 281 14.62 26.44 15.64
CA LYS A 281 15.64 25.84 14.76
C LYS A 281 16.31 26.87 13.85
N ASN A 282 17.20 27.68 14.40
CA ASN A 282 18.24 28.36 13.62
C ASN A 282 19.26 27.30 13.17
N ASN A 283 19.10 26.76 11.97
CA ASN A 283 19.92 25.69 11.42
C ASN A 283 21.33 26.21 11.07
N LYS A 284 22.26 26.15 12.00
CA LYS A 284 23.68 26.11 11.67
C LYS A 284 23.99 24.77 10.97
N GLN A 285 23.77 24.69 9.67
CA GLN A 285 24.25 23.55 8.89
C GLN A 285 25.78 23.59 8.90
N ARG A 286 26.42 22.66 9.59
CA ARG A 286 27.85 22.41 9.45
C ARG A 286 28.10 21.92 8.01
N VAL A 287 28.65 22.79 7.18
CA VAL A 287 29.07 22.44 5.82
C VAL A 287 30.23 21.45 5.96
N LYS A 288 29.99 20.20 5.63
CA LYS A 288 31.06 19.18 5.58
C LYS A 288 31.95 19.46 4.36
N PRO A 289 33.28 19.35 4.49
CA PRO A 289 34.18 19.55 3.35
C PRO A 289 33.84 18.58 2.23
N LEU A 290 33.73 19.11 1.00
CA LEU A 290 33.41 18.34 -0.19
C LEU A 290 34.62 17.47 -0.57
N LYS A 291 34.46 16.14 -0.56
CA LYS A 291 35.46 15.20 -1.10
C LYS A 291 35.38 15.21 -2.62
N LYS A 292 36.53 15.39 -3.29
CA LYS A 292 36.62 15.24 -4.76
C LYS A 292 36.21 13.82 -5.18
N SER A 293 35.29 13.70 -6.12
CA SER A 293 34.85 12.44 -6.73
C SER A 293 34.70 12.63 -8.24
N SER A 294 34.76 11.55 -9.02
CA SER A 294 34.48 11.64 -10.45
C SER A 294 33.04 12.14 -10.69
N VAL A 295 32.82 12.83 -11.79
CA VAL A 295 31.53 13.44 -12.13
C VAL A 295 30.41 12.40 -12.15
N VAL A 296 30.65 11.24 -12.78
CA VAL A 296 29.68 10.13 -12.83
C VAL A 296 29.36 9.60 -11.44
N MET A 297 30.39 9.40 -10.59
CA MET A 297 30.19 8.91 -9.23
C MET A 297 29.44 9.94 -8.36
N ALA A 298 29.67 11.23 -8.57
CA ALA A 298 28.95 12.29 -7.89
C ALA A 298 27.45 12.28 -8.25
N LEU A 299 27.14 12.09 -9.53
CA LEU A 299 25.75 11.96 -10.01
C LEU A 299 25.08 10.69 -9.47
N ILE A 300 25.77 9.54 -9.50
CA ILE A 300 25.25 8.29 -8.92
C ILE A 300 24.94 8.47 -7.42
N LYS A 301 25.87 9.06 -6.66
CA LYS A 301 25.64 9.35 -5.22
C LYS A 301 24.48 10.31 -5.00
N LYS A 302 24.32 11.31 -5.88
CA LYS A 302 23.19 12.25 -5.82
C LYS A 302 21.87 11.51 -6.00
N GLU A 303 21.72 10.73 -7.06
CA GLU A 303 20.47 10.02 -7.37
C GLU A 303 20.14 8.97 -6.28
N PHE A 304 21.13 8.20 -5.85
CA PHE A 304 20.95 7.25 -4.75
C PHE A 304 20.55 7.95 -3.45
N LYS A 305 21.15 9.11 -3.15
CA LYS A 305 20.77 9.89 -1.97
C LYS A 305 19.36 10.46 -2.08
N MET A 306 18.89 10.79 -3.28
CA MET A 306 17.51 11.24 -3.49
C MET A 306 16.50 10.12 -3.21
N LEU A 307 16.76 8.90 -3.69
CA LEU A 307 15.93 7.74 -3.39
C LEU A 307 15.90 7.40 -1.89
N THR A 308 17.04 7.58 -1.18
CA THR A 308 17.16 7.22 0.23
C THR A 308 16.78 8.33 1.21
N LYS A 309 16.84 9.61 0.80
CA LYS A 309 16.56 10.75 1.70
C LYS A 309 15.08 10.87 2.06
N ASN A 310 14.20 10.61 1.11
CA ASN A 310 12.77 10.66 1.33
C ASN A 310 12.28 9.30 1.86
N THR A 311 11.65 9.29 3.05
CA THR A 311 11.11 8.07 3.66
C THR A 311 10.02 7.42 2.80
N GLU A 312 9.20 8.22 2.10
CA GLU A 312 8.15 7.73 1.25
C GLU A 312 8.71 6.93 0.06
N TYR A 313 9.72 7.47 -0.64
CA TYR A 313 10.39 6.75 -1.74
C TYR A 313 11.22 5.57 -1.25
N SER A 314 11.89 5.70 -0.11
CA SER A 314 12.63 4.58 0.49
C SER A 314 11.73 3.40 0.81
N PHE A 315 10.53 3.65 1.32
CA PHE A 315 9.58 2.59 1.64
C PHE A 315 8.92 2.03 0.38
N SER A 316 8.34 2.90 -0.47
CA SER A 316 7.55 2.49 -1.64
C SER A 316 8.38 1.86 -2.76
N PHE A 317 9.67 2.10 -2.82
CA PHE A 317 10.56 1.52 -3.82
C PHE A 317 11.57 0.54 -3.21
N LEU A 318 12.55 1.05 -2.44
CA LEU A 318 13.65 0.21 -1.95
C LEU A 318 13.19 -0.87 -0.97
N GLY A 319 12.21 -0.55 -0.10
CA GLY A 319 11.63 -1.53 0.81
C GLY A 319 10.91 -2.65 0.06
N LEU A 320 10.09 -2.30 -0.93
CA LEU A 320 9.37 -3.29 -1.73
C LEU A 320 10.31 -4.15 -2.60
N LEU A 321 11.40 -3.59 -3.14
CA LEU A 321 12.40 -4.37 -3.88
C LEU A 321 13.03 -5.47 -3.04
N VAL A 322 13.32 -5.21 -1.76
CA VAL A 322 13.90 -6.22 -0.85
C VAL A 322 12.91 -7.35 -0.59
N VAL A 323 11.63 -7.06 -0.52
CA VAL A 323 10.58 -8.03 -0.18
C VAL A 323 9.95 -8.68 -1.42
N GLN A 324 10.17 -8.12 -2.60
CA GLN A 324 9.62 -8.62 -3.87
C GLN A 324 9.83 -10.14 -4.08
N PRO A 325 11.01 -10.74 -3.83
CA PRO A 325 11.20 -12.17 -4.02
C PRO A 325 10.26 -13.01 -3.17
N LEU A 326 10.07 -12.61 -1.92
CA LEU A 326 9.20 -13.33 -1.00
C LEU A 326 7.72 -13.14 -1.37
N LEU A 327 7.29 -11.91 -1.62
CA LEU A 327 5.90 -11.61 -2.01
C LEU A 327 5.51 -12.33 -3.32
N ALA A 328 6.35 -12.24 -4.34
CA ALA A 328 6.10 -12.90 -5.60
C ALA A 328 6.03 -14.42 -5.45
N TYR A 329 6.98 -15.01 -4.69
CA TYR A 329 6.96 -16.45 -4.38
C TYR A 329 5.63 -16.87 -3.75
N LEU A 330 5.18 -16.13 -2.73
CA LEU A 330 3.96 -16.45 -2.01
C LEU A 330 2.71 -16.36 -2.90
N VAL A 331 2.60 -15.30 -3.68
CA VAL A 331 1.42 -15.07 -4.53
C VAL A 331 1.41 -16.07 -5.69
N VAL A 332 2.53 -16.29 -6.37
CA VAL A 332 2.63 -17.26 -7.47
C VAL A 332 2.34 -18.67 -6.97
N LYS A 333 2.94 -19.09 -5.85
CA LYS A 333 2.68 -20.39 -5.25
C LYS A 333 1.22 -20.56 -4.83
N ALA A 334 0.64 -19.55 -4.18
CA ALA A 334 -0.75 -19.59 -3.75
C ALA A 334 -1.73 -19.73 -4.93
N LEU A 335 -1.54 -18.93 -5.99
CA LEU A 335 -2.37 -19.00 -7.17
C LEU A 335 -2.19 -20.33 -7.92
N ASN A 336 -0.95 -20.81 -8.07
CA ASN A 336 -0.72 -22.12 -8.67
C ASN A 336 -1.40 -23.22 -7.87
N THR A 337 -1.39 -23.17 -6.53
CA THR A 337 -2.11 -24.14 -5.70
C THR A 337 -3.62 -24.05 -5.90
N ILE A 338 -4.20 -22.84 -5.92
CA ILE A 338 -5.62 -22.62 -6.15
C ILE A 338 -6.03 -23.20 -7.50
N PHE A 339 -5.26 -22.94 -8.52
CA PHE A 339 -5.58 -23.31 -9.87
C PHE A 339 -5.29 -24.79 -10.22
N THR A 340 -4.42 -25.47 -9.46
CA THR A 340 -4.17 -26.90 -9.66
C THR A 340 -5.08 -27.81 -8.84
N THR A 341 -5.87 -27.26 -7.91
CA THR A 341 -6.71 -28.05 -7.01
C THR A 341 -8.20 -27.71 -7.16
N GLY A 342 -9.05 -28.69 -6.89
CA GLY A 342 -10.49 -28.51 -6.84
C GLY A 342 -11.17 -28.23 -8.18
N VAL A 343 -12.28 -27.49 -8.12
CA VAL A 343 -13.15 -27.18 -9.28
C VAL A 343 -12.41 -26.37 -10.36
N PHE A 344 -11.47 -25.53 -9.97
CA PHE A 344 -10.70 -24.69 -10.88
C PHE A 344 -9.78 -25.49 -11.80
N ALA A 345 -9.25 -26.63 -11.37
CA ALA A 345 -8.40 -27.49 -12.18
C ALA A 345 -9.10 -27.96 -13.47
N TYR A 346 -10.40 -28.23 -13.38
CA TYR A 346 -11.20 -28.61 -14.55
C TYR A 346 -11.26 -27.48 -15.60
N TYR A 347 -11.57 -26.24 -15.16
CA TYR A 347 -11.68 -25.11 -16.10
C TYR A 347 -10.33 -24.74 -16.72
N ILE A 348 -9.24 -24.93 -15.98
CA ILE A 348 -7.89 -24.59 -16.45
C ILE A 348 -7.34 -25.62 -17.42
N SER A 349 -7.75 -26.88 -17.30
CA SER A 349 -7.36 -27.92 -18.26
C SER A 349 -7.87 -27.63 -19.70
N VAL A 350 -8.87 -26.76 -19.83
CA VAL A 350 -9.40 -26.31 -21.13
C VAL A 350 -8.45 -25.33 -21.83
N VAL A 351 -7.62 -24.58 -21.08
CA VAL A 351 -6.65 -23.63 -21.67
C VAL A 351 -5.23 -24.16 -21.48
N PRO A 352 -4.60 -24.71 -22.51
CA PRO A 352 -3.24 -25.18 -22.43
C PRO A 352 -2.28 -24.07 -21.98
N ASN A 353 -1.27 -24.41 -21.16
CA ASN A 353 -0.26 -23.46 -20.68
C ASN A 353 -0.80 -22.27 -19.85
N PHE A 354 -2.01 -22.36 -19.29
CA PHE A 354 -2.59 -21.28 -18.48
C PHE A 354 -1.69 -20.88 -17.33
N LEU A 355 -1.16 -21.85 -16.55
CA LEU A 355 -0.31 -21.57 -15.40
C LEU A 355 0.98 -20.82 -15.77
N PRO A 356 1.79 -21.26 -16.75
CA PRO A 356 2.95 -20.51 -17.21
C PRO A 356 2.64 -19.07 -17.64
N LEU A 357 1.51 -18.86 -18.34
CA LEU A 357 1.10 -17.51 -18.75
C LEU A 357 0.71 -16.64 -17.57
N MET A 358 0.02 -17.22 -16.59
CA MET A 358 -0.37 -16.53 -15.35
C MET A 358 0.85 -16.15 -14.51
N ASP A 359 1.85 -17.04 -14.40
CA ASP A 359 3.10 -16.77 -13.69
C ASP A 359 3.85 -15.58 -14.30
N VAL A 360 3.91 -15.51 -15.64
CA VAL A 360 4.53 -14.38 -16.35
C VAL A 360 3.75 -13.10 -16.13
N LEU A 361 2.41 -13.14 -16.19
CA LEU A 361 1.54 -11.99 -15.88
C LEU A 361 1.85 -11.42 -14.50
N LEU A 362 1.89 -12.28 -13.49
CA LEU A 362 2.16 -11.85 -12.11
C LEU A 362 3.54 -11.21 -11.99
N LEU A 363 4.57 -11.81 -12.57
CA LEU A 363 5.92 -11.26 -12.57
C LEU A 363 5.99 -9.90 -13.28
N MET A 364 5.28 -9.71 -14.38
CA MET A 364 5.16 -8.43 -15.06
C MET A 364 4.55 -7.37 -14.14
N ILE A 365 3.39 -7.68 -13.54
CA ILE A 365 2.68 -6.77 -12.65
C ILE A 365 3.53 -6.39 -11.43
N PHE A 366 4.10 -7.37 -10.74
CA PHE A 366 4.92 -7.11 -9.56
C PHE A 366 6.12 -6.23 -9.86
N THR A 367 6.88 -6.56 -10.90
CA THR A 367 8.12 -5.86 -11.22
C THR A 367 7.86 -4.41 -11.63
N VAL A 368 6.86 -4.16 -12.48
CA VAL A 368 6.58 -2.80 -12.96
C VAL A 368 5.88 -1.96 -11.89
N SER A 369 4.96 -2.55 -11.10
CA SER A 369 4.24 -1.82 -10.04
C SER A 369 5.19 -1.31 -8.96
N ILE A 370 6.19 -2.09 -8.57
CA ILE A 370 7.21 -1.67 -7.59
C ILE A 370 8.04 -0.51 -8.14
N ASN A 371 8.34 -0.53 -9.43
CA ASN A 371 9.15 0.51 -10.06
C ASN A 371 8.43 1.86 -10.27
N GLN A 372 7.11 1.92 -10.09
CA GLN A 372 6.32 3.15 -10.23
C GLN A 372 6.84 4.30 -9.34
N GLY A 373 7.24 3.99 -8.10
CA GLY A 373 7.75 4.97 -7.15
C GLY A 373 9.09 5.60 -7.59
N ALA A 374 9.95 4.83 -8.26
CA ALA A 374 11.26 5.28 -8.71
C ALA A 374 11.21 6.06 -10.02
N CYS A 375 10.24 5.80 -10.88
CA CYS A 375 10.11 6.44 -12.18
C CYS A 375 9.59 7.90 -12.14
N GLN A 376 9.60 8.54 -10.98
CA GLN A 376 9.28 9.97 -10.80
C GLN A 376 10.56 10.84 -10.90
N TYR A 377 11.33 10.66 -11.95
CA TYR A 377 12.68 11.21 -12.11
C TYR A 377 12.77 12.73 -11.95
N ILE A 378 11.85 13.46 -12.56
CA ILE A 378 11.84 14.93 -12.58
C ILE A 378 11.04 15.47 -11.38
N GLN A 379 9.95 14.81 -11.00
CA GLN A 379 9.14 15.21 -9.85
C GLN A 379 9.92 15.11 -8.53
N MET A 380 10.87 14.20 -8.40
CA MET A 380 11.75 14.12 -7.22
C MET A 380 12.66 15.35 -7.10
N GLU A 381 13.05 15.95 -8.20
CA GLU A 381 13.93 17.14 -8.23
C GLU A 381 13.17 18.42 -7.85
N LYS A 382 11.88 18.53 -8.18
CA LYS A 382 11.01 19.68 -7.87
C LYS A 382 11.71 21.03 -8.15
N ARG A 383 11.94 21.82 -7.09
CA ARG A 383 12.57 23.14 -7.18
C ARG A 383 14.04 23.10 -7.61
N THR A 384 14.72 21.96 -7.48
CA THR A 384 16.13 21.80 -7.83
C THR A 384 16.37 21.49 -9.32
N ILE A 385 15.33 21.38 -10.13
CA ILE A 385 15.43 21.18 -11.60
C ILE A 385 16.32 22.22 -12.26
N LYS A 386 16.25 23.48 -11.86
CA LYS A 386 17.11 24.56 -12.40
C LYS A 386 18.60 24.26 -12.20
N VAL A 387 18.95 23.63 -11.07
CA VAL A 387 20.33 23.25 -10.77
C VAL A 387 20.82 22.16 -11.73
N MET A 388 19.95 21.25 -12.19
CA MET A 388 20.33 20.24 -13.18
C MET A 388 20.76 20.86 -14.50
N LYS A 389 20.15 21.97 -14.91
CA LYS A 389 20.49 22.71 -16.14
C LYS A 389 21.84 23.40 -16.06
N THR A 390 22.30 23.76 -14.85
CA THR A 390 23.58 24.46 -14.61
C THR A 390 24.76 23.52 -14.42
N ILE A 391 24.53 22.22 -14.26
CA ILE A 391 25.62 21.22 -14.11
C ILE A 391 26.33 21.06 -15.44
N PRO A 392 27.67 21.24 -15.50
CA PRO A 392 28.45 21.16 -16.74
C PRO A 392 28.68 19.70 -17.18
N VAL A 393 27.62 18.95 -17.37
CA VAL A 393 27.59 17.55 -17.80
C VAL A 393 26.52 17.38 -18.86
N SER A 394 26.78 16.56 -19.88
CA SER A 394 25.80 16.33 -20.94
C SER A 394 24.46 15.82 -20.38
N TYR A 395 23.35 16.33 -20.90
CA TYR A 395 22.00 15.91 -20.48
C TYR A 395 21.77 14.42 -20.66
N LYS A 396 22.39 13.84 -21.71
CA LYS A 396 22.36 12.39 -21.95
C LYS A 396 22.93 11.61 -20.78
N THR A 397 24.09 11.99 -20.26
CA THR A 397 24.75 11.33 -19.11
C THR A 397 23.90 11.48 -17.84
N GLN A 398 23.35 12.67 -17.59
CA GLN A 398 22.47 12.91 -16.43
C GLN A 398 21.22 12.03 -16.47
N LEU A 399 20.53 11.94 -17.62
CA LEU A 399 19.34 11.14 -17.80
C LEU A 399 19.62 9.64 -17.76
N LEU A 400 20.72 9.17 -18.37
CA LEU A 400 21.12 7.76 -18.32
C LEU A 400 21.37 7.28 -16.88
N ILE A 401 22.06 8.08 -16.07
CA ILE A 401 22.32 7.73 -14.65
C ILE A 401 21.01 7.74 -13.87
N LYS A 402 20.13 8.71 -14.14
CA LYS A 402 18.85 8.86 -13.47
C LYS A 402 17.90 7.68 -13.72
N VAL A 403 17.86 7.15 -14.92
CA VAL A 403 17.09 5.95 -15.28
C VAL A 403 17.83 4.67 -14.89
N GLY A 404 19.14 4.65 -15.08
CA GLY A 404 19.96 3.44 -14.88
C GLY A 404 19.96 2.93 -13.43
N ILE A 405 19.91 3.80 -12.43
CA ILE A 405 19.93 3.37 -11.03
C ILE A 405 18.64 2.62 -10.65
N PRO A 406 17.43 3.14 -10.86
CA PRO A 406 16.21 2.39 -10.63
C PRO A 406 16.15 1.09 -11.43
N PHE A 407 16.55 1.14 -12.71
CA PHE A 407 16.62 -0.05 -13.57
C PHE A 407 17.49 -1.16 -12.96
N VAL A 408 18.73 -0.86 -12.62
CA VAL A 408 19.65 -1.87 -12.07
C VAL A 408 19.12 -2.45 -10.78
N LEU A 409 18.57 -1.62 -9.88
CA LEU A 409 18.02 -2.08 -8.61
C LEU A 409 16.80 -2.99 -8.82
N SER A 410 15.88 -2.60 -9.70
CA SER A 410 14.68 -3.38 -10.01
C SER A 410 15.02 -4.67 -10.74
N PHE A 411 15.98 -4.62 -11.66
CA PHE A 411 16.44 -5.80 -12.39
C PHE A 411 17.12 -6.83 -11.48
N VAL A 412 17.97 -6.40 -10.54
CA VAL A 412 18.59 -7.28 -9.55
C VAL A 412 17.53 -7.94 -8.66
N SER A 413 16.57 -7.17 -8.16
CA SER A 413 15.47 -7.72 -7.36
C SER A 413 14.63 -8.72 -8.15
N PHE A 414 14.33 -8.41 -9.42
CA PHE A 414 13.61 -9.32 -10.31
C PHE A 414 14.41 -10.61 -10.58
N LEU A 415 15.72 -10.52 -10.83
CA LEU A 415 16.58 -11.70 -11.00
C LEU A 415 16.55 -12.60 -9.77
N ILE A 416 16.66 -12.04 -8.57
CA ILE A 416 16.57 -12.80 -7.33
C ILE A 416 15.18 -13.45 -7.23
N THR A 417 14.12 -12.72 -7.54
CA THR A 417 12.73 -13.22 -7.51
C THR A 417 12.56 -14.44 -8.40
N ILE A 418 12.97 -14.33 -9.66
CA ILE A 418 12.76 -15.42 -10.62
C ILE A 418 13.65 -16.63 -10.31
N LEU A 419 14.88 -16.41 -9.79
CA LEU A 419 15.74 -17.51 -9.31
C LEU A 419 15.12 -18.24 -8.12
N VAL A 420 14.54 -17.53 -7.15
CA VAL A 420 13.83 -18.15 -6.02
C VAL A 420 12.68 -19.02 -6.50
N LEU A 421 11.90 -18.56 -7.47
CA LEU A 421 10.78 -19.33 -8.03
C LEU A 421 11.22 -20.58 -8.78
N VAL A 422 12.33 -20.53 -9.53
CA VAL A 422 12.89 -21.71 -10.22
C VAL A 422 13.45 -22.72 -9.24
N ILE A 423 14.29 -22.27 -8.28
CA ILE A 423 14.91 -23.16 -7.28
C ILE A 423 13.85 -23.84 -6.41
N SER A 424 12.76 -23.14 -6.11
CA SER A 424 11.64 -23.72 -5.36
C SER A 424 10.74 -24.65 -6.19
N GLY A 425 10.99 -24.81 -7.49
CA GLY A 425 10.20 -25.65 -8.40
C GLY A 425 8.79 -25.13 -8.68
N VAL A 426 8.51 -23.85 -8.38
CA VAL A 426 7.19 -23.23 -8.61
C VAL A 426 6.98 -22.94 -10.09
N ILE A 427 8.04 -22.50 -10.78
CA ILE A 427 8.01 -22.24 -12.22
C ILE A 427 8.98 -23.15 -12.99
N SER A 428 8.63 -23.47 -14.24
CA SER A 428 9.50 -24.26 -15.11
C SER A 428 10.66 -23.44 -15.66
N PHE A 429 11.76 -24.13 -16.06
CA PHE A 429 12.91 -23.46 -16.66
C PHE A 429 12.56 -22.72 -17.96
N ILE A 430 11.63 -23.24 -18.76
CA ILE A 430 11.14 -22.59 -19.98
C ILE A 430 10.43 -21.27 -19.64
N THR A 431 9.53 -21.30 -18.66
CA THR A 431 8.84 -20.10 -18.16
C THR A 431 9.83 -19.07 -17.61
N PHE A 432 10.90 -19.53 -16.94
CA PHE A 432 11.99 -18.67 -16.47
C PHE A 432 12.63 -17.88 -17.62
N VAL A 433 13.07 -18.54 -18.68
CA VAL A 433 13.73 -17.87 -19.82
C VAL A 433 12.80 -16.83 -20.45
N PHE A 434 11.55 -17.21 -20.66
CA PHE A 434 10.56 -16.33 -21.24
C PHE A 434 10.24 -15.13 -20.35
N ALA A 435 9.99 -15.36 -19.08
CA ALA A 435 9.75 -14.28 -18.11
C ALA A 435 10.94 -13.33 -18.02
N LEU A 436 12.17 -13.85 -18.04
CA LEU A 436 13.37 -13.04 -17.98
C LEU A 436 13.47 -12.07 -19.17
N ILE A 437 13.20 -12.52 -20.38
CA ILE A 437 13.24 -11.67 -21.57
C ILE A 437 12.09 -10.66 -21.56
N LEU A 438 10.85 -11.13 -21.35
CA LEU A 438 9.65 -10.33 -21.49
C LEU A 438 9.54 -9.24 -20.41
N VAL A 439 9.79 -9.62 -19.15
CA VAL A 439 9.72 -8.67 -18.02
C VAL A 439 10.83 -7.63 -18.10
N THR A 440 12.06 -8.01 -18.54
CA THR A 440 13.14 -7.04 -18.74
C THR A 440 12.81 -6.04 -19.82
N ILE A 441 12.30 -6.47 -20.97
CA ILE A 441 11.90 -5.55 -22.05
C ILE A 441 10.77 -4.63 -21.58
N LEU A 442 9.78 -5.18 -20.85
CA LEU A 442 8.69 -4.39 -20.28
C LEU A 442 9.21 -3.35 -19.29
N LEU A 443 10.14 -3.72 -18.41
CA LEU A 443 10.75 -2.81 -17.43
C LEU A 443 11.46 -1.65 -18.13
N VAL A 444 12.31 -1.95 -19.11
CA VAL A 444 12.99 -0.92 -19.91
C VAL A 444 11.99 -0.03 -20.65
N THR A 445 10.97 -0.62 -21.25
CA THR A 445 9.93 0.11 -21.97
C THR A 445 9.19 1.08 -21.04
N TYR A 446 8.80 0.59 -19.85
CA TYR A 446 8.14 1.40 -18.85
C TYR A 446 8.99 2.58 -18.37
N GLU A 447 10.28 2.35 -18.11
CA GLU A 447 11.19 3.43 -17.67
C GLU A 447 11.40 4.49 -18.73
N ILE A 448 11.59 4.08 -19.99
CA ILE A 448 11.80 5.01 -21.12
C ILE A 448 10.52 5.83 -21.39
N VAL A 449 9.35 5.20 -21.36
CA VAL A 449 8.07 5.92 -21.55
C VAL A 449 7.80 6.85 -20.37
N SER A 450 8.11 6.41 -19.15
CA SER A 450 8.01 7.24 -17.95
C SER A 450 8.92 8.46 -18.02
N LEU A 451 10.16 8.28 -18.48
CA LEU A 451 11.10 9.39 -18.70
C LEU A 451 10.55 10.38 -19.75
N LYS A 452 10.04 9.88 -20.88
CA LYS A 452 9.45 10.73 -21.92
C LYS A 452 8.29 11.57 -21.39
N GLU A 453 7.39 10.98 -20.62
CA GLU A 453 6.28 11.71 -20.00
C GLU A 453 6.77 12.78 -19.04
N GLU A 454 7.71 12.44 -18.16
CA GLU A 454 8.26 13.38 -17.20
C GLU A 454 8.99 14.56 -17.89
N LEU A 455 9.69 14.31 -18.98
CA LEU A 455 10.33 15.37 -19.80
C LEU A 455 9.32 16.24 -20.55
N SER A 456 8.12 15.72 -20.84
CA SER A 456 7.07 16.47 -21.56
C SER A 456 6.11 17.23 -20.64
N ILE A 457 6.32 17.22 -19.33
CA ILE A 457 5.48 17.96 -18.37
C ILE A 457 5.69 19.47 -18.55
N ARG A 458 4.80 20.10 -19.31
CA ARG A 458 4.64 21.55 -19.38
C ARG A 458 3.55 22.00 -18.39
N ASN A 459 3.63 23.19 -17.83
CA ASN A 459 2.60 23.79 -16.98
C ASN A 459 2.42 23.21 -15.56
N LYS A 460 3.50 22.81 -14.87
CA LYS A 460 3.49 22.53 -13.42
C LYS A 460 2.48 21.46 -12.96
N LYS A 461 1.90 20.68 -13.89
CA LYS A 461 0.94 19.64 -13.54
C LYS A 461 1.67 18.36 -13.11
N PRO A 462 1.22 17.69 -12.04
CA PRO A 462 1.79 16.39 -11.66
C PRO A 462 1.56 15.35 -12.76
N ARG A 463 2.48 14.39 -12.86
CA ARG A 463 2.41 13.27 -13.80
C ARG A 463 1.03 12.59 -13.75
N SER A 464 0.52 12.20 -14.89
CA SER A 464 -0.68 11.38 -14.98
C SER A 464 -0.38 9.96 -14.48
N THR A 465 -1.20 9.44 -13.58
CA THR A 465 -1.15 8.03 -13.17
C THR A 465 -1.57 7.07 -14.29
N PHE A 466 -2.12 7.60 -15.38
CA PHE A 466 -2.63 6.81 -16.50
C PHE A 466 -1.56 5.93 -17.13
N VAL A 467 -0.41 6.48 -17.51
CA VAL A 467 0.67 5.70 -18.14
C VAL A 467 1.26 4.70 -17.15
N SER A 468 1.40 5.10 -15.90
CA SER A 468 1.83 4.18 -14.86
C SER A 468 0.90 2.96 -14.77
N ASN A 469 -0.41 3.18 -14.71
CA ASN A 469 -1.39 2.09 -14.62
C ASN A 469 -1.51 1.29 -15.92
N LEU A 470 -1.33 1.92 -17.08
CA LEU A 470 -1.34 1.25 -18.37
C LEU A 470 -0.25 0.18 -18.46
N TYR A 471 0.99 0.53 -18.11
CA TYR A 471 2.12 -0.41 -18.21
C TYR A 471 2.20 -1.39 -17.04
N SER A 472 1.74 -1.00 -15.84
CA SER A 472 1.78 -1.88 -14.67
C SER A 472 0.69 -2.93 -14.67
N TYR A 473 -0.49 -2.61 -15.19
CA TYR A 473 -1.66 -3.50 -15.11
C TYR A 473 -2.30 -3.79 -16.46
N ALA A 474 -2.69 -2.75 -17.21
CA ALA A 474 -3.52 -2.96 -18.41
C ALA A 474 -2.76 -3.72 -19.50
N LEU A 475 -1.52 -3.37 -19.80
CA LEU A 475 -0.74 -4.03 -20.84
C LEU A 475 -0.41 -5.49 -20.48
N PRO A 476 0.05 -5.84 -19.25
CA PRO A 476 0.20 -7.22 -18.82
C PRO A 476 -1.11 -8.03 -18.88
N ILE A 477 -2.24 -7.46 -18.45
CA ILE A 477 -3.54 -8.13 -18.47
C ILE A 477 -4.02 -8.37 -19.91
N VAL A 478 -3.89 -7.39 -20.81
CA VAL A 478 -4.23 -7.53 -22.22
C VAL A 478 -3.33 -8.59 -22.89
N TYR A 479 -2.03 -8.56 -22.61
CA TYR A 479 -1.10 -9.58 -23.09
C TYR A 479 -1.53 -10.98 -22.63
N PHE A 480 -1.82 -11.16 -21.34
CA PHE A 480 -2.31 -12.42 -20.81
C PHE A 480 -3.62 -12.86 -21.49
N GLY A 481 -4.61 -11.97 -21.63
CA GLY A 481 -5.88 -12.28 -22.26
C GLY A 481 -5.71 -12.74 -23.70
N VAL A 482 -4.91 -12.03 -24.50
CA VAL A 482 -4.63 -12.40 -25.90
C VAL A 482 -3.90 -13.74 -25.97
N THR A 483 -2.86 -13.94 -25.15
CA THR A 483 -2.08 -15.18 -25.17
C THR A 483 -2.86 -16.38 -24.63
N ALA A 484 -3.77 -16.20 -23.68
CA ALA A 484 -4.68 -17.24 -23.20
C ALA A 484 -5.68 -17.66 -24.30
N VAL A 485 -6.24 -16.71 -25.06
CA VAL A 485 -7.09 -17.00 -26.23
C VAL A 485 -6.31 -17.75 -27.30
N LEU A 486 -5.10 -17.31 -27.63
CA LEU A 486 -4.24 -18.00 -28.59
C LEU A 486 -3.90 -19.44 -28.14
N SER A 487 -3.65 -19.62 -26.84
CA SER A 487 -3.38 -20.93 -26.24
C SER A 487 -4.59 -21.86 -26.31
N PHE A 488 -5.82 -21.33 -26.18
CA PHE A 488 -7.05 -22.07 -26.36
C PHE A 488 -7.16 -22.67 -27.80
N TYR A 489 -6.66 -21.96 -28.80
CA TYR A 489 -6.54 -22.47 -30.17
C TYR A 489 -5.28 -23.32 -30.41
N SER A 490 -4.66 -23.86 -29.37
CA SER A 490 -3.48 -24.75 -29.43
C SER A 490 -2.23 -24.12 -30.06
N ILE A 491 -2.12 -22.80 -30.00
CA ILE A 491 -0.93 -22.10 -30.49
C ILE A 491 0.24 -22.34 -29.51
N PRO A 492 1.45 -22.64 -30.02
CA PRO A 492 2.61 -22.91 -29.16
C PRO A 492 2.94 -21.75 -28.25
N LEU A 493 3.30 -22.05 -27.00
CA LEU A 493 3.69 -21.06 -25.99
C LEU A 493 4.78 -20.09 -26.50
N VAL A 494 5.74 -20.60 -27.26
CA VAL A 494 6.83 -19.82 -27.86
C VAL A 494 6.29 -18.67 -28.75
N LEU A 495 5.24 -18.91 -29.50
CA LEU A 495 4.66 -17.91 -30.40
C LEU A 495 3.96 -16.79 -29.60
N ALA A 496 3.31 -17.14 -28.50
CA ALA A 496 2.74 -16.16 -27.55
C ALA A 496 3.82 -15.22 -26.99
N PHE A 497 5.00 -15.77 -26.68
CA PHE A 497 6.13 -14.95 -26.22
C PHE A 497 6.69 -14.05 -27.30
N VAL A 498 6.89 -14.55 -28.50
CA VAL A 498 7.38 -13.76 -29.64
C VAL A 498 6.45 -12.57 -29.88
N ILE A 499 5.13 -12.76 -29.84
CA ILE A 499 4.16 -11.68 -29.95
C ILE A 499 4.37 -10.62 -28.87
N GLY A 500 4.53 -11.03 -27.63
CA GLY A 500 4.79 -10.11 -26.52
C GLY A 500 6.09 -9.29 -26.72
N VAL A 501 7.17 -9.94 -27.12
CA VAL A 501 8.45 -9.28 -27.41
C VAL A 501 8.30 -8.28 -28.57
N VAL A 502 7.66 -8.67 -29.66
CA VAL A 502 7.46 -7.79 -30.83
C VAL A 502 6.65 -6.55 -30.46
N VAL A 503 5.56 -6.71 -29.71
CA VAL A 503 4.73 -5.60 -29.27
C VAL A 503 5.52 -4.65 -28.35
N LEU A 504 6.24 -5.16 -27.35
CA LEU A 504 7.02 -4.34 -26.43
C LEU A 504 8.18 -3.62 -27.14
N VAL A 505 8.89 -4.29 -28.04
CA VAL A 505 9.97 -3.69 -28.84
C VAL A 505 9.40 -2.64 -29.80
N GLY A 506 8.23 -2.90 -30.37
CA GLY A 506 7.51 -1.94 -31.22
C GLY A 506 7.12 -0.65 -30.49
N ILE A 507 6.85 -0.74 -29.17
CA ILE A 507 6.61 0.44 -28.32
C ILE A 507 7.93 1.10 -27.91
N LEU A 508 8.96 0.33 -27.58
CA LEU A 508 10.24 0.79 -27.06
C LEU A 508 11.00 1.65 -28.08
N ILE A 509 11.18 1.14 -29.30
CA ILE A 509 12.02 1.77 -30.33
C ILE A 509 11.55 3.19 -30.67
N PRO A 510 10.28 3.47 -30.99
CA PRO A 510 9.81 4.83 -31.29
C PRO A 510 10.03 5.80 -30.13
N ASN A 511 9.86 5.35 -28.89
CA ASN A 511 10.06 6.20 -27.70
C ASN A 511 11.54 6.56 -27.50
N ILE A 512 12.46 5.62 -27.71
CA ILE A 512 13.91 5.88 -27.68
C ILE A 512 14.30 6.89 -28.77
N ILE A 513 13.82 6.70 -30.00
CA ILE A 513 14.12 7.60 -31.13
C ILE A 513 13.59 9.00 -30.83
N HIS A 514 12.37 9.12 -30.33
CA HIS A 514 11.77 10.41 -29.96
C HIS A 514 12.58 11.15 -28.88
N ILE A 515 12.97 10.46 -27.80
CA ILE A 515 13.79 11.06 -26.75
C ILE A 515 15.16 11.47 -27.31
N LYS A 516 15.83 10.60 -28.07
CA LYS A 516 17.13 10.90 -28.64
C LYS A 516 17.11 12.12 -29.57
N LYS A 517 16.07 12.25 -30.40
CA LYS A 517 15.91 13.37 -31.34
C LYS A 517 15.61 14.70 -30.65
N ASN A 518 14.78 14.69 -29.61
CA ASN A 518 14.25 15.90 -28.97
C ASN A 518 14.85 16.16 -27.58
N MET A 519 15.90 15.45 -27.17
CA MET A 519 16.43 15.46 -25.81
C MET A 519 16.80 16.87 -25.30
N ASN A 520 17.49 17.67 -26.12
CA ASN A 520 17.94 19.00 -25.73
C ASN A 520 16.76 19.96 -25.54
N SER A 521 15.78 19.96 -26.46
CA SER A 521 14.59 20.81 -26.34
C SER A 521 13.73 20.38 -25.14
N LEU A 522 13.48 19.09 -24.98
CA LEU A 522 12.69 18.58 -23.86
C LEU A 522 13.32 18.91 -22.49
N PHE A 523 14.67 18.83 -22.39
CA PHE A 523 15.36 19.14 -21.15
C PHE A 523 15.39 20.65 -20.84
N MET A 524 15.55 21.48 -21.87
CA MET A 524 15.53 22.95 -21.72
C MET A 524 14.15 23.50 -21.37
N ASP A 525 13.08 22.89 -21.90
CA ASP A 525 11.70 23.27 -21.65
C ASP A 525 11.16 22.86 -20.25
N LEU A 526 11.96 22.14 -19.45
CA LEU A 526 11.54 21.74 -18.12
C LEU A 526 11.37 22.94 -17.18
N ASP A 527 10.17 23.09 -16.64
CA ASP A 527 9.84 24.10 -15.66
C ASP A 527 9.89 23.58 -14.21
N VAL A 528 9.96 24.52 -13.26
CA VAL A 528 9.89 24.21 -11.83
C VAL A 528 8.51 23.66 -11.49
N ILE A 529 8.45 22.45 -10.94
CA ILE A 529 7.22 21.84 -10.43
C ILE A 529 7.02 22.31 -8.99
N ASN A 530 5.91 22.99 -8.73
CA ASN A 530 5.55 23.48 -7.38
C ASN A 530 4.96 22.38 -6.49
#